data_da44f96b2fb900bbea9b48e77ad913a7
#
_entry.id   da44f96b2fb900bbea9b48e77ad913a7
#
_cell.length_a   1.000
_cell.length_b   1.000
_cell.length_c   1.000
_cell.angle_alpha   90.00
_cell.angle_beta   90.00
_cell.angle_gamma   90.00
#
_symmetry.space_group_name_H-M   'P 1'
#
loop_
_entity.id
_entity.type
_entity.pdbx_description
1 polymer ?
#
loop_
_entity_poly.entity_id
_entity_poly.type
_entity_poly.pdbx_seq_one_letter_code
_entity_poly.pdbx_strand_id
1 'polypeptide(L)'
;MKLQGVVAVMLLPVNPDESIDEASFKNQVDFAIEAGAAAVCAPGFATEFYKLSDLERYRIAEILVQKTARRVPVFVSTGAGSTHATVKFSRYAESIGADGLMVVAPKWCSLGIKELTQFYEVVCRSVSIPVMLQDADFTGMGLPAKLFVDLAERCPNFLFAKLEVLLPGTKCEEIIRSSGGKLQVLYGLGGVAMVDGFAHGASAMMPGSALVDVYRHIFYLYDSGNVDGAKALFYRLQPYLIFALQHLEIAIQIEKRVLMRRGIFPSDRLREPTLHLDNHYQEQMDELVSQVIGLCEEVQKSARARPAFARR
;
A
#
# COMPACT_ATOMS: atom_id res chain seq x y z
N MET A 1 -5.50 3.02 -17.16
CA MET A 1 -5.81 2.16 -15.97
C MET A 1 -6.54 3.01 -14.94
N LYS A 2 -7.58 2.47 -14.30
CA LYS A 2 -8.28 3.11 -13.17
C LYS A 2 -8.12 2.22 -11.94
N LEU A 3 -7.66 2.79 -10.82
CA LEU A 3 -7.60 2.12 -9.51
C LEU A 3 -8.74 2.64 -8.64
N GLN A 4 -9.56 1.74 -8.10
CA GLN A 4 -10.69 2.09 -7.23
C GLN A 4 -10.84 1.01 -6.15
N GLY A 5 -10.94 1.42 -4.89
CA GLY A 5 -11.08 0.52 -3.76
C GLY A 5 -9.78 0.31 -2.98
N VAL A 6 -9.27 -0.92 -2.89
CA VAL A 6 -8.10 -1.26 -2.06
C VAL A 6 -6.97 -1.82 -2.91
N VAL A 7 -5.82 -1.16 -2.87
CA VAL A 7 -4.56 -1.67 -3.42
C VAL A 7 -3.74 -2.25 -2.28
N ALA A 8 -3.53 -3.56 -2.26
CA ALA A 8 -2.89 -4.23 -1.14
C ALA A 8 -1.35 -4.20 -1.27
N VAL A 9 -0.65 -3.65 -0.27
CA VAL A 9 0.81 -3.77 -0.16
C VAL A 9 1.15 -5.06 0.59
N MET A 10 1.90 -5.95 -0.07
CA MET A 10 2.25 -7.24 0.52
C MET A 10 3.26 -7.10 1.65
N LEU A 11 3.09 -7.89 2.71
CA LEU A 11 4.03 -8.04 3.81
C LEU A 11 5.11 -9.08 3.44
N LEU A 12 6.25 -9.04 4.14
CA LEU A 12 7.35 -9.98 3.94
C LEU A 12 7.29 -11.12 4.98
N PRO A 13 6.82 -12.34 4.65
CA PRO A 13 7.02 -13.48 5.53
C PRO A 13 8.47 -13.96 5.45
N VAL A 14 9.05 -14.28 6.60
CA VAL A 14 10.44 -14.77 6.71
C VAL A 14 10.51 -16.06 7.52
N ASN A 15 11.42 -16.93 7.10
CA ASN A 15 11.79 -18.16 7.80
C ASN A 15 12.61 -17.86 9.07
N PRO A 16 12.86 -18.86 9.95
CA PRO A 16 13.70 -18.67 11.13
C PRO A 16 15.14 -18.23 10.82
N ASP A 17 15.67 -18.52 9.63
CA ASP A 17 16.99 -18.09 9.16
C ASP A 17 16.96 -16.75 8.42
N GLU A 18 15.82 -16.02 8.51
CA GLU A 18 15.55 -14.74 7.85
C GLU A 18 15.49 -14.77 6.32
N SER A 19 15.58 -15.93 5.68
CA SER A 19 15.27 -16.07 4.26
C SER A 19 13.78 -15.81 4.00
N ILE A 20 13.46 -15.43 2.76
CA ILE A 20 12.07 -15.17 2.36
C ILE A 20 11.26 -16.48 2.35
N ASP A 21 10.14 -16.52 3.06
CA ASP A 21 9.16 -17.60 2.93
C ASP A 21 8.29 -17.36 1.68
N GLU A 22 8.77 -17.83 0.54
CA GLU A 22 8.07 -17.67 -0.74
C GLU A 22 6.70 -18.35 -0.76
N ALA A 23 6.50 -19.44 -0.02
CA ALA A 23 5.22 -20.15 0.02
C ALA A 23 4.16 -19.29 0.71
N SER A 24 4.46 -18.75 1.88
CA SER A 24 3.57 -17.86 2.60
C SER A 24 3.34 -16.53 1.86
N PHE A 25 4.36 -16.02 1.15
CA PHE A 25 4.18 -14.84 0.30
C PHE A 25 3.16 -15.11 -0.83
N LYS A 26 3.24 -16.27 -1.48
CA LYS A 26 2.28 -16.69 -2.51
C LYS A 26 0.86 -16.88 -1.96
N ASN A 27 0.73 -17.45 -0.76
CA ASN A 27 -0.57 -17.61 -0.08
C ASN A 27 -1.20 -16.24 0.23
N GLN A 28 -0.38 -15.27 0.67
CA GLN A 28 -0.84 -13.90 0.92
C GLN A 28 -1.35 -13.22 -0.35
N VAL A 29 -0.72 -13.45 -1.50
CA VAL A 29 -1.19 -12.90 -2.79
C VAL A 29 -2.58 -13.45 -3.13
N ASP A 30 -2.80 -14.76 -3.01
CA ASP A 30 -4.13 -15.35 -3.21
C ASP A 30 -5.14 -14.76 -2.23
N PHE A 31 -4.80 -14.73 -0.95
CA PHE A 31 -5.66 -14.16 0.08
C PHE A 31 -6.07 -12.71 -0.24
N ALA A 32 -5.13 -11.84 -0.62
CA ALA A 32 -5.43 -10.44 -0.91
C ALA A 32 -6.38 -10.30 -2.12
N ILE A 33 -6.17 -11.10 -3.16
CA ILE A 33 -7.02 -11.10 -4.36
C ILE A 33 -8.42 -11.63 -4.03
N GLU A 34 -8.53 -12.73 -3.30
CA GLU A 34 -9.80 -13.33 -2.87
C GLU A 34 -10.57 -12.41 -1.91
N ALA A 35 -9.86 -11.66 -1.05
CA ALA A 35 -10.43 -10.62 -0.20
C ALA A 35 -10.92 -9.40 -0.99
N GLY A 36 -10.58 -9.31 -2.28
CA GLY A 36 -11.06 -8.30 -3.23
C GLY A 36 -10.17 -7.09 -3.36
N ALA A 37 -8.86 -7.26 -3.28
CA ALA A 37 -7.91 -6.22 -3.66
C ALA A 37 -8.11 -5.83 -5.13
N ALA A 38 -8.17 -4.52 -5.40
CA ALA A 38 -8.26 -3.95 -6.74
C ALA A 38 -6.91 -4.01 -7.50
N ALA A 39 -5.81 -4.09 -6.76
CA ALA A 39 -4.45 -4.30 -7.24
C ALA A 39 -3.56 -4.78 -6.08
N VAL A 40 -2.37 -5.29 -6.40
CA VAL A 40 -1.36 -5.69 -5.42
C VAL A 40 -0.04 -4.97 -5.67
N CYS A 41 0.75 -4.74 -4.60
CA CYS A 41 2.03 -4.05 -4.70
C CYS A 41 3.09 -4.68 -3.80
N ALA A 42 4.30 -4.89 -4.35
CA ALA A 42 5.53 -5.20 -3.61
C ALA A 42 6.77 -4.94 -4.52
N PRO A 43 7.98 -4.80 -3.92
CA PRO A 43 8.24 -4.60 -2.49
C PRO A 43 7.94 -3.15 -2.08
N GLY A 44 7.26 -2.94 -0.96
CA GLY A 44 6.97 -1.61 -0.39
C GLY A 44 7.46 -1.49 1.05
N PHE A 45 7.09 -0.40 1.76
CA PHE A 45 7.44 -0.27 3.18
C PHE A 45 6.92 -1.45 4.01
N ALA A 46 5.67 -1.87 3.79
CA ALA A 46 5.11 -3.04 4.47
C ALA A 46 5.84 -4.36 4.12
N THR A 47 6.51 -4.42 2.97
CA THR A 47 7.37 -5.55 2.58
C THR A 47 8.77 -5.43 3.16
N GLU A 48 9.04 -4.49 4.06
CA GLU A 48 10.37 -4.22 4.64
C GLU A 48 11.46 -4.01 3.57
N PHE A 49 11.12 -3.34 2.45
CA PHE A 49 12.01 -3.24 1.29
C PHE A 49 13.40 -2.68 1.62
N TYR A 50 13.50 -1.86 2.66
CA TYR A 50 14.74 -1.27 3.16
C TYR A 50 15.66 -2.28 3.87
N LYS A 51 15.16 -3.49 4.15
CA LYS A 51 15.93 -4.63 4.70
C LYS A 51 16.24 -5.68 3.63
N LEU A 52 15.78 -5.48 2.39
CA LEU A 52 15.99 -6.43 1.29
C LEU A 52 17.24 -6.06 0.49
N SER A 53 18.03 -7.05 0.12
CA SER A 53 19.03 -6.92 -0.94
C SER A 53 18.35 -6.65 -2.29
N ASP A 54 19.09 -6.12 -3.26
CA ASP A 54 18.58 -5.91 -4.62
C ASP A 54 18.08 -7.22 -5.25
N LEU A 55 18.78 -8.34 -5.04
CA LEU A 55 18.37 -9.65 -5.55
C LEU A 55 17.03 -10.10 -4.96
N GLU A 56 16.82 -9.90 -3.66
CA GLU A 56 15.56 -10.22 -3.02
C GLU A 56 14.42 -9.31 -3.51
N ARG A 57 14.69 -8.03 -3.76
CA ARG A 57 13.70 -7.11 -4.33
C ARG A 57 13.26 -7.57 -5.73
N TYR A 58 14.19 -7.99 -6.58
CA TYR A 58 13.88 -8.59 -7.88
C TYR A 58 13.06 -9.87 -7.71
N ARG A 59 13.47 -10.75 -6.79
CA ARG A 59 12.77 -12.00 -6.54
C ARG A 59 11.33 -11.83 -6.07
N ILE A 60 11.09 -10.91 -5.12
CA ILE A 60 9.74 -10.58 -4.65
C ILE A 60 8.87 -10.05 -5.80
N ALA A 61 9.40 -9.18 -6.65
CA ALA A 61 8.68 -8.66 -7.81
C ALA A 61 8.29 -9.79 -8.79
N GLU A 62 9.21 -10.72 -9.08
CA GLU A 62 8.93 -11.89 -9.92
C GLU A 62 7.81 -12.76 -9.35
N ILE A 63 7.92 -13.10 -8.05
CA ILE A 63 6.91 -13.95 -7.38
C ILE A 63 5.55 -13.25 -7.42
N LEU A 64 5.50 -11.95 -7.15
CA LEU A 64 4.26 -11.18 -7.16
C LEU A 64 3.60 -11.22 -8.55
N VAL A 65 4.34 -10.90 -9.62
CA VAL A 65 3.83 -10.89 -10.98
C VAL A 65 3.36 -12.29 -11.40
N GLN A 66 4.20 -13.30 -11.20
CA GLN A 66 3.88 -14.69 -11.58
C GLN A 66 2.66 -15.22 -10.82
N LYS A 67 2.63 -15.00 -9.49
CA LYS A 67 1.56 -15.52 -8.64
C LYS A 67 0.23 -14.80 -8.86
N THR A 68 0.26 -13.50 -9.13
CA THR A 68 -0.95 -12.73 -9.45
C THR A 68 -1.57 -13.21 -10.76
N ALA A 69 -0.77 -13.65 -11.73
CA ALA A 69 -1.22 -14.26 -12.97
C ALA A 69 -2.31 -13.42 -13.70
N ARG A 70 -2.14 -12.10 -13.71
CA ARG A 70 -3.06 -11.11 -14.33
C ARG A 70 -4.48 -11.09 -13.76
N ARG A 71 -4.74 -11.68 -12.58
CA ARG A 71 -6.05 -11.63 -11.92
C ARG A 71 -6.42 -10.21 -11.48
N VAL A 72 -5.44 -9.42 -11.08
CA VAL A 72 -5.53 -7.99 -10.76
C VAL A 72 -4.24 -7.28 -11.22
N PRO A 73 -4.23 -5.95 -11.39
CA PRO A 73 -3.02 -5.22 -11.70
C PRO A 73 -1.93 -5.39 -10.62
N VAL A 74 -0.66 -5.44 -11.08
CA VAL A 74 0.53 -5.54 -10.22
C VAL A 74 1.33 -4.25 -10.30
N PHE A 75 1.54 -3.60 -9.15
CA PHE A 75 2.48 -2.51 -8.99
C PHE A 75 3.78 -3.01 -8.36
N VAL A 76 4.93 -2.63 -8.93
CA VAL A 76 6.24 -2.91 -8.34
C VAL A 76 6.84 -1.62 -7.81
N SER A 77 7.24 -1.60 -6.53
CA SER A 77 7.92 -0.44 -5.95
C SER A 77 9.40 -0.48 -6.28
N THR A 78 9.85 0.49 -7.08
CA THR A 78 11.20 0.49 -7.67
C THR A 78 12.10 1.60 -7.15
N GLY A 79 11.62 2.45 -6.24
CA GLY A 79 12.41 3.52 -5.63
C GLY A 79 13.72 3.00 -5.03
N ALA A 80 14.83 3.69 -5.31
CA ALA A 80 16.18 3.34 -4.85
C ALA A 80 16.99 4.61 -4.54
N GLY A 81 18.20 4.45 -4.01
CA GLY A 81 19.07 5.56 -3.59
C GLY A 81 19.65 6.40 -4.73
N SER A 82 19.45 6.00 -5.99
CA SER A 82 19.92 6.76 -7.16
C SER A 82 18.96 6.62 -8.34
N THR A 83 18.98 7.60 -9.25
CA THR A 83 18.21 7.54 -10.52
C THR A 83 18.60 6.30 -11.34
N HIS A 84 19.91 5.99 -11.42
CA HIS A 84 20.40 4.84 -12.16
C HIS A 84 19.81 3.52 -11.64
N ALA A 85 19.86 3.29 -10.34
CA ALA A 85 19.32 2.07 -9.71
C ALA A 85 17.78 2.00 -9.85
N THR A 86 17.08 3.13 -9.66
CA THR A 86 15.61 3.22 -9.85
C THR A 86 15.22 2.87 -11.29
N VAL A 87 15.90 3.44 -12.30
CA VAL A 87 15.65 3.15 -13.72
C VAL A 87 15.91 1.68 -14.04
N LYS A 88 17.03 1.13 -13.54
CA LYS A 88 17.37 -0.29 -13.75
C LYS A 88 16.27 -1.21 -13.22
N PHE A 89 15.81 -0.97 -11.99
CA PHE A 89 14.74 -1.77 -11.39
C PHE A 89 13.38 -1.53 -12.05
N SER A 90 13.08 -0.29 -12.48
CA SER A 90 11.86 0.05 -13.21
C SER A 90 11.74 -0.69 -14.54
N ARG A 91 12.80 -0.70 -15.34
CA ARG A 91 12.86 -1.45 -16.59
C ARG A 91 12.74 -2.95 -16.38
N TYR A 92 13.37 -3.46 -15.32
CA TYR A 92 13.23 -4.85 -14.97
C TYR A 92 11.79 -5.19 -14.60
N ALA A 93 11.14 -4.39 -13.74
CA ALA A 93 9.75 -4.60 -13.35
C ALA A 93 8.80 -4.60 -14.57
N GLU A 94 8.98 -3.67 -15.52
CA GLU A 94 8.26 -3.68 -16.78
C GLU A 94 8.51 -4.95 -17.59
N SER A 95 9.78 -5.39 -17.71
CA SER A 95 10.15 -6.57 -18.50
C SER A 95 9.58 -7.89 -17.97
N ILE A 96 9.32 -7.99 -16.67
CA ILE A 96 8.69 -9.16 -16.06
C ILE A 96 7.16 -9.11 -16.07
N GLY A 97 6.56 -8.01 -16.58
CA GLY A 97 5.11 -7.87 -16.76
C GLY A 97 4.37 -7.16 -15.63
N ALA A 98 5.03 -6.27 -14.88
CA ALA A 98 4.34 -5.36 -13.97
C ALA A 98 3.40 -4.43 -14.76
N ASP A 99 2.23 -4.12 -14.19
CA ASP A 99 1.23 -3.22 -14.79
C ASP A 99 1.46 -1.75 -14.44
N GLY A 100 2.29 -1.48 -13.41
CA GLY A 100 2.66 -0.13 -13.00
C GLY A 100 3.81 -0.13 -12.00
N LEU A 101 4.35 1.04 -11.76
CA LEU A 101 5.43 1.27 -10.81
C LEU A 101 4.96 2.15 -9.67
N MET A 102 5.47 1.89 -8.46
CA MET A 102 5.42 2.83 -7.34
C MET A 102 6.84 3.29 -7.03
N VAL A 103 7.06 4.60 -6.99
CA VAL A 103 8.39 5.18 -6.82
C VAL A 103 8.38 6.18 -5.67
N VAL A 104 9.11 5.86 -4.60
CA VAL A 104 9.43 6.80 -3.52
C VAL A 104 10.68 7.60 -3.89
N ALA A 105 10.73 8.87 -3.52
CA ALA A 105 11.91 9.70 -3.71
C ALA A 105 13.13 9.17 -2.93
N PRO A 106 14.37 9.33 -3.44
CA PRO A 106 15.57 9.04 -2.66
C PRO A 106 15.60 9.84 -1.35
N LYS A 107 15.86 9.17 -0.22
CA LYS A 107 15.83 9.78 1.12
C LYS A 107 17.17 9.95 1.78
N TRP A 108 18.27 9.50 1.16
CA TRP A 108 19.62 9.57 1.74
C TRP A 108 20.19 10.98 1.82
N CYS A 109 19.68 11.90 1.00
CA CYS A 109 20.02 13.32 1.04
C CYS A 109 18.77 14.15 0.72
N SER A 110 18.73 15.37 1.25
CA SER A 110 17.68 16.34 0.91
C SER A 110 17.90 16.83 -0.52
N LEU A 111 16.92 16.63 -1.38
CA LEU A 111 16.91 17.12 -2.75
C LEU A 111 15.89 18.25 -2.89
N GLY A 112 16.19 19.23 -3.73
CA GLY A 112 15.25 20.28 -4.10
C GLY A 112 14.20 19.80 -5.09
N ILE A 113 13.15 20.59 -5.28
CA ILE A 113 12.05 20.26 -6.19
C ILE A 113 12.52 20.05 -7.63
N LYS A 114 13.52 20.83 -8.07
CA LYS A 114 14.11 20.72 -9.40
C LYS A 114 14.77 19.36 -9.63
N GLU A 115 15.57 18.90 -8.68
CA GLU A 115 16.25 17.61 -8.73
C GLU A 115 15.26 16.45 -8.64
N LEU A 116 14.22 16.56 -7.80
CA LEU A 116 13.14 15.57 -7.72
C LEU A 116 12.33 15.50 -9.01
N THR A 117 11.99 16.66 -9.61
CA THR A 117 11.31 16.68 -10.91
C THR A 117 12.13 15.95 -11.96
N GLN A 118 13.42 16.28 -12.07
CA GLN A 118 14.33 15.60 -13.00
C GLN A 118 14.43 14.09 -12.75
N PHE A 119 14.52 13.67 -11.49
CA PHE A 119 14.52 12.26 -11.10
C PHE A 119 13.30 11.53 -11.63
N TYR A 120 12.09 12.03 -11.35
CA TYR A 120 10.85 11.41 -11.80
C TYR A 120 10.66 11.44 -13.30
N GLU A 121 11.05 12.55 -13.98
CA GLU A 121 11.00 12.62 -15.45
C GLU A 121 11.88 11.52 -16.09
N VAL A 122 13.10 11.29 -15.56
CA VAL A 122 14.00 10.26 -16.09
C VAL A 122 13.39 8.86 -15.86
N VAL A 123 12.79 8.62 -14.70
CA VAL A 123 12.11 7.34 -14.42
C VAL A 123 10.93 7.14 -15.36
N CYS A 124 10.04 8.14 -15.50
CA CYS A 124 8.88 8.06 -16.39
C CYS A 124 9.28 7.79 -17.84
N ARG A 125 10.32 8.47 -18.35
CA ARG A 125 10.82 8.25 -19.72
C ARG A 125 11.50 6.89 -19.92
N SER A 126 11.87 6.19 -18.85
CA SER A 126 12.58 4.91 -18.95
C SER A 126 11.67 3.69 -19.16
N VAL A 127 10.36 3.86 -18.98
CA VAL A 127 9.32 2.82 -19.07
C VAL A 127 8.08 3.34 -19.76
N SER A 128 7.23 2.44 -20.26
CA SER A 128 5.95 2.77 -20.88
C SER A 128 4.75 2.60 -19.94
N ILE A 129 4.91 1.79 -18.89
CA ILE A 129 3.85 1.49 -17.93
C ILE A 129 3.61 2.67 -16.96
N PRO A 130 2.41 2.76 -16.36
CA PRO A 130 2.05 3.78 -15.40
C PRO A 130 3.02 3.92 -14.23
N VAL A 131 3.29 5.17 -13.83
CA VAL A 131 4.14 5.52 -12.69
C VAL A 131 3.30 6.19 -11.61
N MET A 132 3.46 5.72 -10.36
CA MET A 132 2.91 6.28 -9.13
C MET A 132 4.03 6.92 -8.32
N LEU A 133 3.92 8.20 -7.97
CA LEU A 133 4.79 8.81 -6.97
C LEU A 133 4.25 8.46 -5.58
N GLN A 134 5.10 7.88 -4.74
CA GLN A 134 4.84 7.67 -3.32
C GLN A 134 5.42 8.83 -2.51
N ASP A 135 4.55 9.66 -1.95
CA ASP A 135 4.90 10.77 -1.07
C ASP A 135 4.83 10.28 0.38
N ALA A 136 5.92 9.67 0.82
CA ALA A 136 6.03 9.04 2.13
C ALA A 136 6.78 9.95 3.10
N ASP A 137 6.07 10.93 3.65
CA ASP A 137 6.54 11.79 4.74
C ASP A 137 5.59 11.63 5.94
N PHE A 138 5.81 10.59 6.74
CA PHE A 138 4.89 10.15 7.79
C PHE A 138 4.69 11.17 8.92
N THR A 139 5.56 12.16 9.02
CA THR A 139 5.57 13.18 10.09
C THR A 139 5.47 14.61 9.58
N GLY A 140 5.40 14.79 8.26
CA GLY A 140 5.37 16.10 7.62
C GLY A 140 4.31 16.24 6.54
N MET A 141 4.37 17.34 5.84
CA MET A 141 3.43 17.70 4.78
C MET A 141 3.80 17.12 3.40
N GLY A 142 4.96 16.47 3.32
CA GLY A 142 5.47 15.84 2.10
C GLY A 142 5.84 16.82 0.99
N LEU A 143 5.81 16.33 -0.23
CA LEU A 143 6.17 17.09 -1.44
C LEU A 143 5.05 18.08 -1.83
N PRO A 144 5.37 19.26 -2.37
CA PRO A 144 4.34 20.21 -2.79
C PRO A 144 3.48 19.67 -3.93
N ALA A 145 2.17 19.96 -3.91
CA ALA A 145 1.21 19.53 -4.94
C ALA A 145 1.64 19.92 -6.35
N LYS A 146 2.29 21.07 -6.51
CA LYS A 146 2.82 21.54 -7.78
C LYS A 146 3.76 20.53 -8.46
N LEU A 147 4.58 19.78 -7.71
CA LEU A 147 5.46 18.76 -8.28
C LEU A 147 4.66 17.68 -9.01
N PHE A 148 3.56 17.21 -8.44
CA PHE A 148 2.69 16.20 -9.03
C PHE A 148 2.04 16.72 -10.33
N VAL A 149 1.58 17.96 -10.31
CA VAL A 149 0.94 18.59 -11.46
C VAL A 149 1.95 18.79 -12.60
N ASP A 150 3.13 19.32 -12.31
CA ASP A 150 4.20 19.51 -13.31
C ASP A 150 4.62 18.16 -13.95
N LEU A 151 4.70 17.09 -13.14
CA LEU A 151 5.00 15.75 -13.66
C LEU A 151 3.87 15.19 -14.54
N ALA A 152 2.61 15.39 -14.16
CA ALA A 152 1.46 14.94 -14.96
C ALA A 152 1.35 15.67 -16.31
N GLU A 153 1.86 16.90 -16.42
CA GLU A 153 1.94 17.64 -17.67
C GLU A 153 3.05 17.14 -18.58
N ARG A 154 4.21 16.76 -17.99
CA ARG A 154 5.44 16.41 -18.74
C ARG A 154 5.59 14.93 -19.03
N CYS A 155 4.91 14.07 -18.28
CA CYS A 155 5.04 12.61 -18.33
C CYS A 155 3.69 11.95 -18.55
N PRO A 156 3.35 11.51 -19.78
CA PRO A 156 2.04 10.93 -20.08
C PRO A 156 1.68 9.67 -19.30
N ASN A 157 2.69 8.93 -18.82
CA ASN A 157 2.53 7.74 -17.98
C ASN A 157 2.59 8.01 -16.48
N PHE A 158 2.72 9.26 -16.04
CA PHE A 158 2.61 9.63 -14.64
C PHE A 158 1.13 9.82 -14.29
N LEU A 159 0.52 8.77 -13.70
CA LEU A 159 -0.94 8.69 -13.55
C LEU A 159 -1.43 8.64 -12.10
N PHE A 160 -0.54 8.39 -11.14
CA PHE A 160 -0.93 8.13 -9.77
C PHE A 160 -0.08 8.88 -8.75
N ALA A 161 -0.71 9.29 -7.65
CA ALA A 161 -0.06 9.80 -6.45
C ALA A 161 -0.52 9.00 -5.24
N LYS A 162 0.41 8.46 -4.44
CA LYS A 162 0.12 7.86 -3.14
C LYS A 162 0.54 8.81 -2.04
N LEU A 163 -0.41 9.29 -1.24
CA LEU A 163 -0.16 10.23 -0.15
C LEU A 163 -0.06 9.51 1.19
N GLU A 164 1.06 9.71 1.87
CA GLU A 164 1.36 9.22 3.22
C GLU A 164 1.99 10.37 4.02
N VAL A 165 1.19 11.41 4.22
CA VAL A 165 1.58 12.70 4.81
C VAL A 165 0.55 13.14 5.84
N LEU A 166 0.87 14.17 6.64
CA LEU A 166 -0.11 14.79 7.53
C LEU A 166 -1.15 15.58 6.71
N LEU A 167 -2.41 15.58 7.16
CA LEU A 167 -3.53 16.31 6.56
C LEU A 167 -3.61 16.15 5.03
N PRO A 168 -3.67 14.92 4.51
CA PRO A 168 -3.57 14.66 3.07
C PRO A 168 -4.76 15.20 2.26
N GLY A 169 -5.91 15.52 2.90
CA GLY A 169 -7.15 15.90 2.24
C GLY A 169 -7.02 17.10 1.32
N THR A 170 -6.59 18.24 1.85
CA THR A 170 -6.40 19.49 1.06
C THR A 170 -5.45 19.28 -0.12
N LYS A 171 -4.35 18.53 0.13
CA LYS A 171 -3.38 18.21 -0.91
C LYS A 171 -3.96 17.29 -1.98
N CYS A 172 -4.80 16.33 -1.60
CA CYS A 172 -5.53 15.45 -2.52
C CYS A 172 -6.39 16.25 -3.48
N GLU A 173 -7.25 17.13 -2.95
CA GLU A 173 -8.11 18.00 -3.76
C GLU A 173 -7.30 18.91 -4.68
N GLU A 174 -6.23 19.51 -4.18
CA GLU A 174 -5.35 20.38 -4.98
C GLU A 174 -4.73 19.62 -6.15
N ILE A 175 -4.19 18.41 -5.92
CA ILE A 175 -3.59 17.57 -6.97
C ILE A 175 -4.64 17.20 -8.03
N ILE A 176 -5.81 16.73 -7.62
CA ILE A 176 -6.88 16.32 -8.54
C ILE A 176 -7.33 17.51 -9.39
N ARG A 177 -7.68 18.62 -8.75
CA ARG A 177 -8.18 19.82 -9.42
C ARG A 177 -7.13 20.40 -10.37
N SER A 178 -5.89 20.60 -9.90
CA SER A 178 -4.85 21.28 -10.67
C SER A 178 -4.26 20.40 -11.78
N SER A 179 -4.38 19.07 -11.70
CA SER A 179 -4.05 18.17 -12.81
C SER A 179 -5.18 18.03 -13.84
N GLY A 180 -6.33 18.71 -13.64
CA GLY A 180 -7.50 18.53 -14.49
C GLY A 180 -8.07 17.12 -14.46
N GLY A 181 -7.93 16.42 -13.32
CA GLY A 181 -8.39 15.03 -13.13
C GLY A 181 -7.51 13.98 -13.83
N LYS A 182 -6.33 14.34 -14.33
CA LYS A 182 -5.38 13.38 -14.94
C LYS A 182 -4.78 12.44 -13.91
N LEU A 183 -4.55 12.91 -12.68
CA LEU A 183 -3.98 12.11 -11.60
C LEU A 183 -5.07 11.47 -10.75
N GLN A 184 -4.92 10.19 -10.48
CA GLN A 184 -5.63 9.50 -9.43
C GLN A 184 -4.81 9.53 -8.14
N VAL A 185 -5.46 9.92 -7.04
CA VAL A 185 -4.82 9.99 -5.74
C VAL A 185 -5.26 8.80 -4.89
N LEU A 186 -4.28 8.14 -4.28
CA LEU A 186 -4.46 7.04 -3.33
C LEU A 186 -3.94 7.47 -1.96
N TYR A 187 -4.61 7.02 -0.89
CA TYR A 187 -4.10 7.20 0.46
C TYR A 187 -3.40 5.94 0.94
N GLY A 188 -2.22 6.12 1.54
CA GLY A 188 -1.50 5.06 2.23
C GLY A 188 -1.65 5.14 3.75
N LEU A 189 -0.53 5.07 4.48
CA LEU A 189 -0.43 5.22 5.94
C LEU A 189 -1.44 4.33 6.68
N GLY A 190 -1.43 3.01 6.39
CA GLY A 190 -2.31 2.03 7.01
C GLY A 190 -3.82 2.25 6.78
N GLY A 191 -4.21 3.26 6.00
CA GLY A 191 -5.60 3.61 5.78
C GLY A 191 -6.23 4.49 6.88
N VAL A 192 -5.44 5.11 7.76
CA VAL A 192 -5.92 5.91 8.91
C VAL A 192 -6.81 7.08 8.51
N ALA A 193 -6.66 7.61 7.30
CA ALA A 193 -7.48 8.70 6.75
C ALA A 193 -8.45 8.21 5.65
N MET A 194 -8.83 6.94 5.65
CA MET A 194 -9.57 6.31 4.56
C MET A 194 -10.86 7.04 4.21
N VAL A 195 -11.75 7.22 5.17
CA VAL A 195 -13.08 7.83 4.94
C VAL A 195 -12.94 9.31 4.58
N ASP A 196 -12.02 10.02 5.24
CA ASP A 196 -11.65 11.39 4.90
C ASP A 196 -11.08 11.47 3.49
N GLY A 197 -10.22 10.53 3.12
CA GLY A 197 -9.64 10.44 1.78
C GLY A 197 -10.68 10.33 0.67
N PHE A 198 -11.69 9.50 0.87
CA PHE A 198 -12.78 9.39 -0.10
C PHE A 198 -13.61 10.66 -0.20
N ALA A 199 -13.84 11.35 0.90
CA ALA A 199 -14.53 12.64 0.90
C ALA A 199 -13.76 13.73 0.13
N HIS A 200 -12.43 13.65 0.09
CA HIS A 200 -11.54 14.54 -0.66
C HIS A 200 -11.21 14.03 -2.08
N GLY A 201 -11.90 12.99 -2.56
CA GLY A 201 -11.78 12.50 -3.94
C GLY A 201 -10.69 11.45 -4.19
N ALA A 202 -10.05 10.91 -3.15
CA ALA A 202 -9.14 9.77 -3.34
C ALA A 202 -9.90 8.60 -3.98
N SER A 203 -9.30 7.99 -5.00
CA SER A 203 -9.93 6.90 -5.76
C SER A 203 -9.76 5.53 -5.10
N ALA A 204 -8.72 5.37 -4.30
CA ALA A 204 -8.38 4.11 -3.65
C ALA A 204 -7.57 4.33 -2.38
N MET A 205 -7.51 3.27 -1.56
CA MET A 205 -6.61 3.15 -0.41
C MET A 205 -5.53 2.13 -0.71
N MET A 206 -4.33 2.36 -0.15
CA MET A 206 -3.17 1.49 -0.36
C MET A 206 -2.51 1.09 0.97
N PRO A 207 -3.21 0.34 1.82
CA PRO A 207 -2.73 -0.18 3.10
C PRO A 207 -1.91 -1.47 2.91
N GLY A 208 -1.40 -2.03 4.02
CA GLY A 208 -0.95 -3.40 4.06
C GLY A 208 -2.07 -4.42 3.77
N SER A 209 -1.70 -5.65 3.52
CA SER A 209 -2.64 -6.68 3.01
C SER A 209 -3.46 -7.38 4.07
N ALA A 210 -3.19 -7.17 5.36
CA ALA A 210 -3.78 -8.00 6.43
C ALA A 210 -5.30 -7.87 6.56
N LEU A 211 -5.87 -6.70 6.22
CA LEU A 211 -7.28 -6.35 6.43
C LEU A 211 -7.98 -5.92 5.12
N VAL A 212 -7.57 -6.44 3.96
CA VAL A 212 -8.15 -6.08 2.65
C VAL A 212 -9.67 -6.22 2.62
N ASP A 213 -10.22 -7.30 3.18
CA ASP A 213 -11.66 -7.54 3.24
C ASP A 213 -12.41 -6.47 4.07
N VAL A 214 -11.85 -6.02 5.19
CA VAL A 214 -12.42 -4.96 6.02
C VAL A 214 -12.38 -3.62 5.28
N TYR A 215 -11.22 -3.25 4.73
CA TYR A 215 -11.09 -2.01 3.95
C TYR A 215 -11.98 -2.00 2.72
N ARG A 216 -12.07 -3.12 2.00
CA ARG A 216 -12.99 -3.26 0.86
C ARG A 216 -14.44 -3.09 1.29
N HIS A 217 -14.83 -3.60 2.45
CA HIS A 217 -16.18 -3.45 2.95
C HIS A 217 -16.50 -2.00 3.31
N ILE A 218 -15.56 -1.29 3.96
CA ILE A 218 -15.70 0.15 4.24
C ILE A 218 -15.84 0.93 2.92
N PHE A 219 -14.99 0.65 1.94
CA PHE A 219 -15.07 1.26 0.62
C PHE A 219 -16.44 1.00 -0.04
N TYR A 220 -16.92 -0.24 -0.03
CA TYR A 220 -18.23 -0.60 -0.58
C TYR A 220 -19.37 0.17 0.08
N LEU A 221 -19.37 0.27 1.39
CA LEU A 221 -20.39 1.05 2.12
C LEU A 221 -20.36 2.53 1.70
N TYR A 222 -19.16 3.09 1.62
CA TYR A 222 -18.98 4.48 1.20
C TYR A 222 -19.46 4.71 -0.24
N ASP A 223 -19.00 3.91 -1.17
CA ASP A 223 -19.30 4.01 -2.62
C ASP A 223 -20.80 3.77 -2.92
N SER A 224 -21.47 2.95 -2.12
CA SER A 224 -22.94 2.72 -2.21
C SER A 224 -23.77 3.81 -1.54
N GLY A 225 -23.17 4.87 -1.00
CA GLY A 225 -23.86 5.97 -0.33
C GLY A 225 -24.17 5.72 1.15
N ASN A 226 -23.86 4.56 1.71
CA ASN A 226 -23.99 4.29 3.14
C ASN A 226 -22.76 4.82 3.92
N VAL A 227 -22.59 6.14 3.90
CA VAL A 227 -21.44 6.82 4.52
C VAL A 227 -21.40 6.61 6.04
N ASP A 228 -22.54 6.61 6.70
CA ASP A 228 -22.61 6.40 8.16
C ASP A 228 -22.19 4.98 8.54
N GLY A 229 -22.61 3.98 7.77
CA GLY A 229 -22.15 2.60 7.94
C GLY A 229 -20.64 2.44 7.71
N ALA A 230 -20.10 3.12 6.69
CA ALA A 230 -18.66 3.15 6.43
C ALA A 230 -17.89 3.77 7.61
N LYS A 231 -18.35 4.92 8.13
CA LYS A 231 -17.77 5.58 9.30
C LYS A 231 -17.84 4.71 10.55
N ALA A 232 -19.00 4.12 10.83
CA ALA A 232 -19.18 3.27 12.01
C ALA A 232 -18.20 2.09 12.03
N LEU A 233 -18.00 1.41 10.89
CA LEU A 233 -17.04 0.32 10.78
C LEU A 233 -15.59 0.85 10.88
N PHE A 234 -15.29 1.95 10.20
CA PHE A 234 -13.97 2.57 10.22
C PHE A 234 -13.56 3.02 11.63
N TYR A 235 -14.49 3.61 12.42
CA TYR A 235 -14.18 4.04 13.79
C TYR A 235 -13.84 2.86 14.72
N ARG A 236 -14.40 1.68 14.48
CA ARG A 236 -14.03 0.47 15.22
C ARG A 236 -12.63 -0.02 14.89
N LEU A 237 -12.09 0.37 13.74
CA LEU A 237 -10.72 0.03 13.32
C LEU A 237 -9.68 1.02 13.88
N GLN A 238 -10.08 2.23 14.30
CA GLN A 238 -9.17 3.30 14.72
C GLN A 238 -8.20 2.91 15.85
N PRO A 239 -8.60 2.21 16.93
CA PRO A 239 -7.66 1.83 17.99
C PRO A 239 -6.48 1.00 17.45
N TYR A 240 -6.75 0.05 16.54
CA TYR A 240 -5.74 -0.74 15.86
C TYR A 240 -4.82 0.14 14.99
N LEU A 241 -5.38 1.04 14.19
CA LEU A 241 -4.61 1.92 13.30
C LEU A 241 -3.73 2.89 14.08
N ILE A 242 -4.26 3.48 15.15
CA ILE A 242 -3.50 4.41 16.02
C ILE A 242 -2.33 3.68 16.69
N PHE A 243 -2.55 2.47 17.18
CA PHE A 243 -1.47 1.65 17.75
C PHE A 243 -0.40 1.33 16.69
N ALA A 244 -0.81 0.86 15.53
CA ALA A 244 0.08 0.49 14.43
C ALA A 244 0.95 1.67 13.96
N LEU A 245 0.37 2.87 13.87
CA LEU A 245 1.05 4.05 13.32
C LEU A 245 2.02 4.75 14.28
N GLN A 246 2.20 4.25 15.50
CA GLN A 246 3.23 4.78 16.39
C GLN A 246 4.64 4.60 15.82
N HIS A 247 4.85 3.51 15.04
CA HIS A 247 6.13 3.24 14.39
C HIS A 247 5.93 2.29 13.20
N LEU A 248 6.74 2.43 12.14
CA LEU A 248 6.65 1.57 10.95
C LEU A 248 6.81 0.08 11.30
N GLU A 249 7.76 -0.27 12.17
CA GLU A 249 7.98 -1.66 12.58
C GLU A 249 6.79 -2.22 13.40
N ILE A 250 6.11 -1.39 14.19
CA ILE A 250 4.86 -1.80 14.89
C ILE A 250 3.76 -2.07 13.87
N ALA A 251 3.61 -1.19 12.87
CA ALA A 251 2.62 -1.39 11.80
C ALA A 251 2.85 -2.71 11.06
N ILE A 252 4.10 -3.03 10.74
CA ILE A 252 4.45 -4.28 10.05
C ILE A 252 4.21 -5.48 10.96
N GLN A 253 4.62 -5.40 12.23
CA GLN A 253 4.49 -6.50 13.17
C GLN A 253 3.03 -6.86 13.44
N ILE A 254 2.19 -5.84 13.74
CA ILE A 254 0.77 -6.09 14.03
C ILE A 254 0.04 -6.67 12.81
N GLU A 255 0.35 -6.21 11.60
CA GLU A 255 -0.23 -6.77 10.37
C GLU A 255 0.23 -8.22 10.13
N LYS A 256 1.50 -8.55 10.34
CA LYS A 256 1.98 -9.94 10.28
C LYS A 256 1.30 -10.82 11.32
N ARG A 257 1.07 -10.31 12.53
CA ARG A 257 0.32 -11.03 13.59
C ARG A 257 -1.13 -11.28 13.18
N VAL A 258 -1.79 -10.33 12.53
CA VAL A 258 -3.12 -10.54 11.94
C VAL A 258 -3.07 -11.65 10.89
N LEU A 259 -2.12 -11.62 9.95
CA LEU A 259 -1.98 -12.67 8.93
C LEU A 259 -1.66 -14.05 9.54
N MET A 260 -0.86 -14.09 10.61
CA MET A 260 -0.60 -15.32 11.36
C MET A 260 -1.88 -15.86 12.03
N ARG A 261 -2.65 -15.02 12.70
CA ARG A 261 -3.93 -15.40 13.32
C ARG A 261 -4.99 -15.82 12.29
N ARG A 262 -4.88 -15.33 11.07
CA ARG A 262 -5.72 -15.74 9.92
C ARG A 262 -5.21 -17.00 9.21
N GLY A 263 -4.10 -17.60 9.65
CA GLY A 263 -3.53 -18.82 9.07
C GLY A 263 -2.85 -18.61 7.71
N ILE A 264 -2.53 -17.37 7.35
CA ILE A 264 -1.85 -17.03 6.09
C ILE A 264 -0.33 -17.12 6.26
N PHE A 265 0.20 -16.68 7.41
CA PHE A 265 1.60 -16.80 7.77
C PHE A 265 1.79 -17.81 8.89
N PRO A 266 2.92 -18.53 8.94
CA PRO A 266 3.25 -19.43 10.07
C PRO A 266 3.73 -18.68 11.31
N SER A 267 4.20 -17.44 11.16
CA SER A 267 4.70 -16.57 12.23
C SER A 267 4.56 -15.09 11.86
N ASP A 268 4.65 -14.24 12.88
CA ASP A 268 4.68 -12.77 12.74
C ASP A 268 6.10 -12.20 12.74
N ARG A 269 7.12 -13.04 12.50
CA ARG A 269 8.54 -12.66 12.53
C ARG A 269 8.85 -11.51 11.60
N LEU A 270 9.60 -10.52 12.12
CA LEU A 270 10.22 -9.47 11.30
C LEU A 270 11.68 -9.85 11.01
N ARG A 271 12.25 -9.28 9.97
CA ARG A 271 13.69 -9.38 9.69
C ARG A 271 14.44 -8.39 10.56
N GLU A 272 15.57 -8.80 11.12
CA GLU A 272 16.42 -7.93 11.93
C GLU A 272 17.22 -6.92 11.06
N PRO A 273 17.61 -5.74 11.64
CA PRO A 273 17.21 -5.25 12.95
C PRO A 273 15.75 -4.76 12.98
N THR A 274 15.05 -5.00 14.11
CA THR A 274 13.67 -4.58 14.29
C THR A 274 13.43 -3.99 15.68
N LEU A 275 12.26 -3.37 15.87
CA LEU A 275 11.82 -2.86 17.15
C LEU A 275 11.28 -4.01 18.02
N HIS A 276 11.89 -4.22 19.18
CA HIS A 276 11.40 -5.18 20.17
C HIS A 276 10.46 -4.49 21.16
N LEU A 277 9.21 -4.92 21.17
CA LEU A 277 8.19 -4.41 22.08
C LEU A 277 8.29 -5.16 23.43
N ASP A 278 8.11 -4.45 24.54
CA ASP A 278 7.98 -5.05 25.85
C ASP A 278 6.68 -5.86 26.02
N ASN A 279 6.54 -6.58 27.14
CA ASN A 279 5.39 -7.44 27.36
C ASN A 279 4.06 -6.67 27.35
N HIS A 280 4.01 -5.47 27.88
CA HIS A 280 2.80 -4.67 27.92
C HIS A 280 2.32 -4.26 26.51
N TYR A 281 3.24 -3.81 25.66
CA TYR A 281 2.93 -3.53 24.26
C TYR A 281 2.53 -4.79 23.48
N GLN A 282 3.14 -5.94 23.79
CA GLN A 282 2.76 -7.22 23.17
C GLN A 282 1.33 -7.64 23.57
N GLU A 283 0.96 -7.52 24.85
CA GLU A 283 -0.39 -7.78 25.33
C GLU A 283 -1.42 -6.86 24.67
N GLN A 284 -1.13 -5.54 24.59
CA GLN A 284 -1.99 -4.58 23.91
C GLN A 284 -2.17 -4.90 22.43
N MET A 285 -1.08 -5.31 21.75
CA MET A 285 -1.14 -5.74 20.35
C MET A 285 -2.05 -6.96 20.20
N ASP A 286 -1.96 -7.96 21.07
CA ASP A 286 -2.79 -9.17 21.01
C ASP A 286 -4.28 -8.88 21.25
N GLU A 287 -4.60 -7.94 22.13
CA GLU A 287 -5.98 -7.47 22.33
C GLU A 287 -6.53 -6.82 21.05
N LEU A 288 -5.77 -5.90 20.45
CA LEU A 288 -6.17 -5.19 19.22
C LEU A 288 -6.30 -6.15 18.03
N VAL A 289 -5.38 -7.11 17.91
CA VAL A 289 -5.47 -8.16 16.88
C VAL A 289 -6.72 -9.00 17.07
N SER A 290 -7.06 -9.37 18.31
CA SER A 290 -8.28 -10.13 18.58
C SER A 290 -9.55 -9.35 18.21
N GLN A 291 -9.58 -8.04 18.46
CA GLN A 291 -10.68 -7.16 18.07
C GLN A 291 -10.83 -7.10 16.54
N VAL A 292 -9.75 -6.91 15.77
CA VAL A 292 -9.85 -6.82 14.31
C VAL A 292 -10.14 -8.17 13.65
N ILE A 293 -9.73 -9.29 14.24
CA ILE A 293 -10.15 -10.63 13.78
C ILE A 293 -11.67 -10.77 13.91
N GLY A 294 -12.27 -10.33 15.01
CA GLY A 294 -13.73 -10.27 15.15
C GLY A 294 -14.40 -9.42 14.07
N LEU A 295 -13.82 -8.26 13.72
CA LEU A 295 -14.30 -7.44 12.60
C LEU A 295 -14.21 -8.16 11.25
N CYS A 296 -13.13 -8.89 10.99
CA CYS A 296 -12.99 -9.68 9.76
C CYS A 296 -14.10 -10.73 9.64
N GLU A 297 -14.42 -11.44 10.74
CA GLU A 297 -15.49 -12.44 10.75
C GLU A 297 -16.87 -11.82 10.49
N GLU A 298 -17.18 -10.68 11.12
CA GLU A 298 -18.44 -9.94 10.90
C GLU A 298 -18.59 -9.51 9.44
N VAL A 299 -17.51 -8.93 8.86
CA VAL A 299 -17.50 -8.50 7.46
C VAL A 299 -17.68 -9.68 6.51
N GLN A 300 -17.02 -10.81 6.76
CA GLN A 300 -17.17 -12.01 5.95
C GLN A 300 -18.60 -12.59 6.01
N LYS A 301 -19.22 -12.62 7.20
CA LYS A 301 -20.62 -13.03 7.34
C LYS A 301 -21.56 -12.11 6.57
N SER A 302 -21.36 -10.79 6.68
CA SER A 302 -22.14 -9.79 5.95
C SER A 302 -21.97 -9.92 4.42
N ALA A 303 -20.77 -10.21 3.95
CA ALA A 303 -20.51 -10.39 2.52
C ALA A 303 -21.16 -11.67 1.95
N ARG A 304 -21.23 -12.75 2.74
CA ARG A 304 -21.90 -14.00 2.35
C ARG A 304 -23.42 -13.88 2.31
N ALA A 305 -24.00 -13.03 3.16
CA ALA A 305 -25.44 -12.78 3.24
C ALA A 305 -25.99 -11.92 2.07
N ARG A 306 -25.11 -11.32 1.25
CA ARG A 306 -25.51 -10.48 0.11
C ARG A 306 -25.91 -11.30 -1.10
N PRO A 307 -26.98 -10.91 -1.86
CA PRO A 307 -27.32 -11.55 -3.12
C PRO A 307 -26.17 -11.50 -4.12
N ALA A 308 -26.04 -12.51 -4.98
CA ALA A 308 -24.96 -12.64 -5.95
C ALA A 308 -24.80 -11.44 -6.92
N PHE A 309 -25.86 -10.64 -7.11
CA PHE A 309 -25.84 -9.42 -7.94
C PHE A 309 -25.03 -8.24 -7.35
N ALA A 310 -24.73 -8.26 -6.06
CA ALA A 310 -23.95 -7.20 -5.38
C ALA A 310 -22.47 -7.55 -5.20
N ARG A 311 -22.00 -8.62 -5.83
CA ARG A 311 -20.61 -9.13 -5.70
C ARG A 311 -19.66 -8.68 -6.82
N ARG A 312 -20.12 -7.76 -7.69
CA ARG A 312 -19.28 -7.19 -8.78
C ARG A 312 -18.61 -5.90 -8.35
#